data_d78076b126d431bef4b1376756d78847
#
_entry.id   d78076b126d431bef4b1376756d78847
#
_cell.length_a   1.000
_cell.length_b   1.000
_cell.length_c   1.000
_cell.angle_alpha   90.00
_cell.angle_beta   90.00
_cell.angle_gamma   90.00
#
_symmetry.space_group_name_H-M   'P 1'
#
loop_
_entity.id
_entity.type
_entity.pdbx_description
1 polymer ?
#
loop_
_entity_poly.entity_id
_entity_poly.type
_entity_poly.pdbx_seq_one_letter_code
_entity_poly.pdbx_strand_id
1 'polypeptide(L)'
;MDQRITLITVGVADLERSLRFYRDGLGWTPSSASMEGSIAFFQLHGFVLALWPRHLLAEDARVADGGGWGGFTLAQNHATREAADAAFARALAAGATALKPLEDTEWGGYSGYVADPDGHPWELAHNPFWPLGDDGSLTLAG
;
A
#
# COMPACT_ATOMS: atom_id res chain seq x y z
N MET A 1 11.77 -20.96 6.17
CA MET A 1 10.70 -20.21 5.47
C MET A 1 11.08 -20.11 4.00
N ASP A 2 10.14 -20.34 3.09
CA ASP A 2 10.36 -20.12 1.65
C ASP A 2 10.45 -18.62 1.36
N GLN A 3 11.12 -18.26 0.26
CA GLN A 3 11.29 -16.87 -0.19
C GLN A 3 10.00 -16.35 -0.88
N ARG A 4 8.93 -16.20 -0.09
CA ARG A 4 7.63 -15.69 -0.57
C ARG A 4 6.83 -15.05 0.56
N ILE A 5 5.96 -14.14 0.19
CA ILE A 5 4.95 -13.55 1.08
C ILE A 5 3.57 -13.92 0.52
N THR A 6 2.70 -14.45 1.36
CA THR A 6 1.31 -14.77 0.99
C THR A 6 0.37 -13.61 1.32
N LEU A 7 0.59 -12.97 2.46
CA LEU A 7 -0.32 -11.96 3.00
C LEU A 7 0.48 -10.88 3.73
N ILE A 8 0.08 -9.64 3.55
CA ILE A 8 0.49 -8.52 4.40
C ILE A 8 -0.76 -8.04 5.11
N THR A 9 -0.76 -8.03 6.43
CA THR A 9 -1.83 -7.47 7.24
C THR A 9 -1.37 -6.15 7.84
N VAL A 10 -2.12 -5.08 7.58
CA VAL A 10 -1.86 -3.77 8.17
C VAL A 10 -2.94 -3.46 9.21
N GLY A 11 -2.51 -2.96 10.36
CA GLY A 11 -3.40 -2.57 11.44
C GLY A 11 -4.07 -1.23 11.13
N VAL A 12 -5.38 -1.16 11.31
CA VAL A 12 -6.18 0.05 11.08
C VAL A 12 -6.95 0.42 12.34
N ALA A 13 -7.10 1.72 12.59
CA ALA A 13 -7.87 2.18 13.75
C ALA A 13 -9.38 2.07 13.51
N ASP A 14 -9.82 2.29 12.27
CA ASP A 14 -11.22 2.29 11.86
C ASP A 14 -11.31 1.63 10.47
N LEU A 15 -11.84 0.40 10.41
CA LEU A 15 -11.92 -0.37 9.17
C LEU A 15 -12.77 0.34 8.10
N GLU A 16 -13.88 0.96 8.48
CA GLU A 16 -14.73 1.67 7.52
C GLU A 16 -14.04 2.91 6.95
N ARG A 17 -13.27 3.62 7.75
CA ARG A 17 -12.43 4.75 7.27
C ARG A 17 -11.41 4.24 6.25
N SER A 18 -10.75 3.15 6.53
CA SER A 18 -9.77 2.54 5.61
C SER A 18 -10.45 2.04 4.33
N LEU A 19 -11.64 1.43 4.42
CA LEU A 19 -12.42 1.01 3.25
C LEU A 19 -12.86 2.21 2.38
N ARG A 20 -13.22 3.33 2.98
CA ARG A 20 -13.49 4.56 2.22
C ARG A 20 -12.27 5.01 1.40
N PHE A 21 -11.08 4.86 1.95
CA PHE A 21 -9.84 5.18 1.23
C PHE A 21 -9.54 4.16 0.11
N TYR A 22 -9.39 2.88 0.46
CA TYR A 22 -8.94 1.87 -0.51
C TYR A 22 -10.04 1.50 -1.52
N ARG A 23 -11.26 1.24 -1.05
CA ARG A 23 -12.39 0.83 -1.89
C ARG A 23 -12.98 2.02 -2.65
N ASP A 24 -13.43 3.03 -1.92
CA ASP A 24 -14.21 4.12 -2.51
C ASP A 24 -13.29 5.16 -3.17
N GLY A 25 -12.17 5.48 -2.55
CA GLY A 25 -11.21 6.48 -3.04
C GLY A 25 -10.29 5.94 -4.13
N LEU A 26 -9.58 4.83 -3.88
CA LEU A 26 -8.68 4.23 -4.87
C LEU A 26 -9.40 3.32 -5.87
N GLY A 27 -10.62 2.90 -5.57
CA GLY A 27 -11.40 2.01 -6.43
C GLY A 27 -10.96 0.54 -6.37
N TRP A 28 -10.33 0.13 -5.28
CA TRP A 28 -9.96 -1.27 -5.09
C TRP A 28 -11.18 -2.11 -4.72
N THR A 29 -11.24 -3.34 -5.22
CA THR A 29 -12.36 -4.25 -4.96
C THR A 29 -12.01 -5.20 -3.82
N PRO A 30 -12.71 -5.12 -2.67
CA PRO A 30 -12.54 -6.10 -1.61
C PRO A 30 -12.94 -7.51 -2.09
N SER A 31 -12.16 -8.50 -1.66
CA SER A 31 -12.47 -9.92 -1.93
C SER A 31 -13.75 -10.33 -1.20
N SER A 32 -14.48 -11.28 -1.78
CA SER A 32 -15.63 -11.93 -1.12
C SER A 32 -15.23 -12.74 0.13
N ALA A 33 -13.94 -12.99 0.34
CA ALA A 33 -13.43 -13.58 1.58
C ALA A 33 -13.43 -12.60 2.76
N SER A 34 -13.63 -11.29 2.52
CA SER A 34 -13.74 -10.28 3.56
C SER A 34 -14.96 -10.54 4.46
N MET A 35 -14.81 -10.20 5.73
CA MET A 35 -15.91 -10.27 6.70
C MET A 35 -16.32 -8.85 7.11
N GLU A 36 -17.54 -8.47 6.76
CA GLU A 36 -18.06 -7.13 6.99
C GLU A 36 -17.88 -6.72 8.47
N GLY A 37 -17.38 -5.51 8.68
CA GLY A 37 -17.12 -4.95 10.01
C GLY A 37 -15.97 -5.59 10.79
N SER A 38 -15.29 -6.60 10.23
CA SER A 38 -14.23 -7.35 10.91
C SER A 38 -12.87 -7.23 10.19
N ILE A 39 -12.77 -7.74 8.97
CA ILE A 39 -11.52 -7.76 8.21
C ILE A 39 -11.81 -7.60 6.72
N ALA A 40 -11.00 -6.83 6.03
CA ALA A 40 -11.08 -6.70 4.58
C ALA A 40 -9.83 -7.27 3.92
N PHE A 41 -10.03 -8.02 2.84
CA PHE A 41 -8.97 -8.57 2.02
C PHE A 41 -9.02 -8.00 0.61
N PHE A 42 -7.86 -7.65 0.07
CA PHE A 42 -7.69 -7.24 -1.32
C PHE A 42 -6.71 -8.18 -2.00
N GLN A 43 -7.15 -8.83 -3.07
CA GLN A 43 -6.27 -9.66 -3.89
C GLN A 43 -5.33 -8.75 -4.70
N LEU A 44 -4.04 -8.90 -4.48
CA LEU A 44 -2.99 -8.25 -5.26
C LEU A 44 -2.26 -9.29 -6.11
N HIS A 45 -1.27 -8.85 -6.89
CA HIS A 45 -0.48 -9.78 -7.71
C HIS A 45 0.43 -10.63 -6.83
N GLY A 46 0.09 -11.91 -6.71
CA GLY A 46 0.89 -12.90 -5.99
C GLY A 46 0.77 -12.91 -4.47
N PHE A 47 0.03 -11.97 -3.88
CA PHE A 47 -0.23 -11.92 -2.44
C PHE A 47 -1.50 -11.12 -2.13
N VAL A 48 -1.88 -11.06 -0.86
CA VAL A 48 -3.08 -10.39 -0.37
C VAL A 48 -2.69 -9.25 0.56
N LEU A 49 -3.36 -8.11 0.46
CA LEU A 49 -3.37 -7.08 1.50
C LEU A 49 -4.61 -7.27 2.37
N ALA A 50 -4.42 -7.35 3.69
CA ALA A 50 -5.50 -7.37 4.65
C ALA A 50 -5.51 -6.10 5.49
N LEU A 51 -6.71 -5.58 5.76
CA LEU A 51 -6.95 -4.51 6.72
C LEU A 51 -7.65 -5.12 7.93
N TRP A 52 -7.05 -4.97 9.11
CA TRP A 52 -7.58 -5.55 10.34
C TRP A 52 -7.48 -4.57 11.50
N PRO A 53 -8.48 -4.53 12.44
CA PRO A 53 -8.37 -3.65 13.59
C PRO A 53 -7.04 -3.82 14.31
N ARG A 54 -6.33 -2.70 14.46
CA ARG A 54 -4.94 -2.63 14.93
C ARG A 54 -4.75 -3.33 16.28
N HIS A 55 -5.67 -3.12 17.22
CA HIS A 55 -5.59 -3.75 18.55
C HIS A 55 -5.74 -5.27 18.48
N LEU A 56 -6.59 -5.79 17.58
CA LEU A 56 -6.76 -7.23 17.41
C LEU A 56 -5.52 -7.86 16.75
N LEU A 57 -4.94 -7.17 15.78
CA LEU A 57 -3.69 -7.62 15.15
C LEU A 57 -2.55 -7.68 16.16
N ALA A 58 -2.39 -6.66 16.99
CA ALA A 58 -1.36 -6.62 18.02
C ALA A 58 -1.56 -7.74 19.07
N GLU A 59 -2.80 -7.96 19.49
CA GLU A 59 -3.15 -9.03 20.43
C GLU A 59 -2.83 -10.41 19.84
N ASP A 60 -3.25 -10.67 18.60
CA ASP A 60 -3.01 -11.94 17.89
C ASP A 60 -1.52 -12.22 17.72
N ALA A 61 -0.76 -11.21 17.31
CA ALA A 61 0.68 -11.30 17.14
C ALA A 61 1.47 -11.28 18.47
N ARG A 62 0.82 -10.99 19.60
CA ARG A 62 1.42 -10.81 20.93
C ARG A 62 2.55 -9.77 20.95
N VAL A 63 2.30 -8.64 20.29
CA VAL A 63 3.21 -7.49 20.29
C VAL A 63 2.57 -6.29 20.95
N ALA A 64 3.38 -5.40 21.50
CA ALA A 64 2.88 -4.16 22.06
C ALA A 64 2.44 -3.23 20.91
N ASP A 65 1.24 -2.65 21.03
CA ASP A 65 0.77 -1.60 20.13
C ASP A 65 1.23 -0.23 20.68
N GLY A 66 2.51 0.08 20.48
CA GLY A 66 3.12 1.32 20.95
C GLY A 66 2.88 2.53 20.04
N GLY A 67 2.21 2.34 18.91
CA GLY A 67 2.07 3.38 17.89
C GLY A 67 3.39 3.67 17.16
N GLY A 68 3.39 4.75 16.37
CA GLY A 68 4.55 5.14 15.57
C GLY A 68 4.75 4.32 14.29
N TRP A 69 5.83 4.60 13.58
CA TRP A 69 6.15 3.89 12.34
C TRP A 69 6.72 2.49 12.62
N GLY A 70 6.19 1.48 11.91
CA GLY A 70 6.58 0.08 12.13
C GLY A 70 7.86 -0.38 11.43
N GLY A 71 8.57 0.50 10.74
CA GLY A 71 9.85 0.19 10.08
C GLY A 71 9.71 -0.38 8.67
N PHE A 72 8.54 -0.29 8.05
CA PHE A 72 8.32 -0.71 6.66
C PHE A 72 7.48 0.31 5.89
N THR A 73 7.59 0.27 4.56
CA THR A 73 6.70 0.97 3.63
C THR A 73 6.16 0.01 2.59
N LEU A 74 5.01 0.34 2.05
CA LEU A 74 4.48 -0.32 0.85
C LEU A 74 4.88 0.52 -0.36
N ALA A 75 5.01 -0.09 -1.53
CA ALA A 75 5.38 0.62 -2.75
C ALA A 75 4.55 0.16 -3.93
N GLN A 76 4.23 1.10 -4.82
CA GLN A 76 3.67 0.82 -6.12
C GLN A 76 4.50 1.55 -7.18
N ASN A 77 5.10 0.76 -8.09
CA ASN A 77 5.80 1.31 -9.23
C ASN A 77 4.85 1.51 -10.41
N HIS A 78 5.13 2.52 -11.20
CA HIS A 78 4.37 2.92 -12.38
C HIS A 78 5.28 2.91 -13.61
N ALA A 79 4.68 2.60 -14.77
CA ALA A 79 5.43 2.47 -16.02
C ALA A 79 6.02 3.81 -16.51
N THR A 80 5.42 4.94 -16.10
CA THR A 80 5.85 6.29 -16.50
C THR A 80 5.78 7.27 -15.33
N ARG A 81 6.47 8.40 -15.45
CA ARG A 81 6.40 9.51 -14.48
C ARG A 81 4.97 10.07 -14.39
N GLU A 82 4.31 10.23 -15.53
CA GLU A 82 2.95 10.75 -15.63
C GLU A 82 1.95 9.82 -14.91
N ALA A 83 2.15 8.49 -15.00
CA ALA A 83 1.34 7.52 -14.26
C ALA A 83 1.57 7.62 -12.76
N ALA A 84 2.80 7.86 -12.31
CA ALA A 84 3.12 8.10 -10.90
C ALA A 84 2.47 9.40 -10.41
N ASP A 85 2.53 10.48 -11.19
CA ASP A 85 1.86 11.75 -10.89
C ASP A 85 0.35 11.57 -10.72
N ALA A 86 -0.27 10.84 -11.64
CA ALA A 86 -1.72 10.56 -11.60
C ALA A 86 -2.09 9.73 -10.36
N ALA A 87 -1.30 8.71 -10.02
CA ALA A 87 -1.51 7.88 -8.84
C ALA A 87 -1.37 8.70 -7.53
N PHE A 88 -0.39 9.59 -7.46
CA PHE A 88 -0.20 10.48 -6.32
C PHE A 88 -1.39 11.41 -6.13
N ALA A 89 -1.83 12.08 -7.20
CA ALA A 89 -3.00 12.95 -7.17
C ALA A 89 -4.27 12.20 -6.76
N ARG A 90 -4.47 10.98 -7.27
CA ARG A 90 -5.61 10.13 -6.91
C ARG A 90 -5.58 9.72 -5.45
N ALA A 91 -4.41 9.38 -4.91
CA ALA A 91 -4.26 9.04 -3.50
C ALA A 91 -4.62 10.22 -2.60
N LEU A 92 -4.18 11.44 -2.93
CA LEU A 92 -4.55 12.64 -2.19
C LEU A 92 -6.05 12.91 -2.25
N ALA A 93 -6.66 12.77 -3.43
CA ALA A 93 -8.12 12.93 -3.60
C ALA A 93 -8.90 11.87 -2.81
N ALA A 94 -8.34 10.68 -2.61
CA ALA A 94 -8.93 9.59 -1.81
C ALA A 94 -8.80 9.81 -0.30
N GLY A 95 -7.99 10.77 0.14
CA GLY A 95 -7.81 11.10 1.56
C GLY A 95 -6.42 10.80 2.12
N ALA A 96 -5.45 10.47 1.29
CA ALA A 96 -4.06 10.31 1.73
C ALA A 96 -3.45 11.67 2.11
N THR A 97 -2.44 11.61 2.96
CA THR A 97 -1.59 12.76 3.31
C THR A 97 -0.29 12.67 2.52
N ALA A 98 0.13 13.76 1.90
CA ALA A 98 1.45 13.82 1.27
C ALA A 98 2.54 13.82 2.35
N LEU A 99 3.47 12.86 2.26
CA LEU A 99 4.65 12.80 3.11
C LEU A 99 5.87 13.39 2.41
N LYS A 100 6.02 13.09 1.13
CA LYS A 100 7.12 13.58 0.28
C LYS A 100 6.58 13.76 -1.14
N PRO A 101 6.75 14.93 -1.75
CA PRO A 101 6.31 15.13 -3.13
C PRO A 101 7.10 14.22 -4.08
N LEU A 102 6.51 13.94 -5.24
CA LEU A 102 7.22 13.25 -6.32
C LEU A 102 8.36 14.14 -6.81
N GLU A 103 9.56 13.59 -6.85
CA GLU A 103 10.78 14.28 -7.28
C GLU A 103 11.78 13.33 -7.92
N ASP A 104 12.71 13.89 -8.69
CA ASP A 104 13.84 13.12 -9.22
C ASP A 104 14.71 12.61 -8.08
N THR A 105 15.16 11.36 -8.20
CA THR A 105 16.05 10.72 -7.23
C THR A 105 17.47 10.67 -7.73
N GLU A 106 18.46 10.56 -6.81
CA GLU A 106 19.89 10.46 -7.17
C GLU A 106 20.20 9.21 -8.00
N TRP A 107 19.42 8.13 -7.83
CA TRP A 107 19.59 6.89 -8.58
C TRP A 107 18.96 6.90 -9.98
N GLY A 108 18.38 8.03 -10.42
CA GLY A 108 17.82 8.21 -11.76
C GLY A 108 16.34 7.90 -11.91
N GLY A 109 15.64 7.64 -10.82
CA GLY A 109 14.20 7.41 -10.79
C GLY A 109 13.40 8.67 -10.42
N TYR A 110 12.12 8.44 -10.16
CA TYR A 110 11.16 9.46 -9.77
C TYR A 110 10.25 8.88 -8.69
N SER A 111 10.22 9.45 -7.49
CA SER A 111 9.43 8.89 -6.40
C SER A 111 8.94 9.92 -5.40
N GLY A 112 7.87 9.58 -4.70
CA GLY A 112 7.33 10.31 -3.58
C GLY A 112 6.57 9.38 -2.66
N TYR A 113 6.07 9.91 -1.55
CA TYR A 113 5.37 9.14 -0.53
C TYR A 113 4.06 9.81 -0.13
N VAL A 114 3.04 8.99 0.06
CA VAL A 114 1.78 9.37 0.70
C VAL A 114 1.53 8.47 1.90
N ALA A 115 0.77 8.94 2.88
CA ALA A 115 0.30 8.11 3.97
C ALA A 115 -1.19 7.82 3.79
N ASP A 116 -1.60 6.58 4.03
CA ASP A 116 -3.01 6.22 4.12
C ASP A 116 -3.65 6.84 5.39
N PRO A 117 -4.97 6.69 5.62
CA PRO A 117 -5.63 7.27 6.81
C PRO A 117 -5.06 6.83 8.16
N ASP A 118 -4.35 5.71 8.21
CA ASP A 118 -3.69 5.19 9.43
C ASP A 118 -2.22 5.59 9.53
N GLY A 119 -1.71 6.34 8.56
CA GLY A 119 -0.31 6.76 8.52
C GLY A 119 0.62 5.71 7.90
N HIS A 120 0.10 4.65 7.28
CA HIS A 120 0.94 3.68 6.57
C HIS A 120 1.54 4.33 5.32
N PRO A 121 2.87 4.40 5.21
CA PRO A 121 3.51 5.04 4.07
C PRO A 121 3.43 4.17 2.81
N TRP A 122 3.07 4.80 1.71
CA TRP A 122 3.12 4.24 0.36
C TRP A 122 4.09 5.04 -0.49
N GLU A 123 5.10 4.38 -1.04
CA GLU A 123 5.93 4.95 -2.09
C GLU A 123 5.22 4.79 -3.44
N LEU A 124 5.13 5.89 -4.18
CA LEU A 124 4.70 5.89 -5.58
C LEU A 124 5.91 6.27 -6.42
N ALA A 125 6.30 5.40 -7.34
CA ALA A 125 7.57 5.55 -8.02
C ALA A 125 7.50 5.18 -9.51
N HIS A 126 8.37 5.79 -10.30
CA HIS A 126 8.78 5.31 -11.61
C HIS A 126 10.28 5.01 -11.59
N ASN A 127 10.64 3.77 -11.88
CA ASN A 127 12.03 3.35 -12.00
C ASN A 127 12.30 2.95 -13.46
N PRO A 128 13.07 3.76 -14.22
CA PRO A 128 13.33 3.47 -15.63
C PRO A 128 14.19 2.22 -15.86
N PHE A 129 14.84 1.72 -14.79
CA PHE A 129 15.70 0.53 -14.86
C PHE A 129 14.92 -0.77 -14.54
N TRP A 130 13.69 -0.65 -14.06
CA TRP A 130 12.83 -1.77 -13.67
C TRP A 130 11.53 -1.76 -14.48
N PRO A 131 11.58 -2.24 -15.74
CA PRO A 131 10.37 -2.29 -16.57
C PRO A 131 9.33 -3.21 -15.94
N LEU A 132 8.08 -2.77 -15.95
CA LEU A 132 6.95 -3.54 -15.46
C LEU A 132 6.37 -4.38 -16.59
N GLY A 133 5.81 -5.54 -16.23
CA GLY A 133 4.94 -6.30 -17.12
C GLY A 133 3.63 -5.57 -17.41
N ASP A 134 2.88 -6.04 -18.40
CA ASP A 134 1.57 -5.45 -18.78
C ASP A 134 0.55 -5.47 -17.64
N ASP A 135 0.70 -6.38 -16.71
CA ASP A 135 -0.11 -6.51 -15.50
C ASP A 135 0.42 -5.69 -14.30
N GLY A 136 1.50 -4.91 -14.49
CA GLY A 136 2.15 -4.13 -13.44
C GLY A 136 3.10 -4.93 -12.55
N SER A 137 3.34 -6.20 -12.84
CA SER A 137 4.29 -7.02 -12.10
C SER A 137 5.74 -6.61 -12.35
N LEU A 138 6.58 -6.78 -11.34
CA LEU A 138 8.02 -6.57 -11.43
C LEU A 138 8.75 -7.91 -11.38
N THR A 139 9.63 -8.12 -12.35
CA THR A 139 10.58 -9.25 -12.33
C THR A 139 12.00 -8.68 -12.36
N LEU A 140 12.76 -8.94 -11.33
CA LEU A 140 14.16 -8.53 -11.26
C LEU A 140 15.06 -9.52 -11.99
N ALA A 141 16.14 -9.01 -12.58
CA ALA A 141 17.18 -9.87 -13.13
C ALA A 141 17.79 -10.75 -12.02
N GLY A 142 18.11 -11.98 -12.39
CA GLY A 142 18.72 -12.96 -11.48
C GLY A 142 20.22 -12.70 -11.23
#